data_24ef776d5eb96dafbda228ae46517938
#
_entry.id   24ef776d5eb96dafbda228ae46517938
#
_cell.length_a   1.000
_cell.length_b   1.000
_cell.length_c   1.000
_cell.angle_alpha   90.00
_cell.angle_beta   90.00
_cell.angle_gamma   90.00
#
_symmetry.space_group_name_H-M   'P 1'
#
loop_
_entity.id
_entity.type
_entity.pdbx_description
1 polymer ?
#
loop_
_entity_poly.entity_id
_entity_poly.type
_entity_poly.pdbx_seq_one_letter_code
_entity_poly.pdbx_strand_id
1 'polypeptide(L)'
;SAGRQRAVADVLLPVNPAALAGDGAAASNKPYIYEPDAATIFRTLLPMHLLASLQDAFAENRASEQAARVMAMQAASDNARKLLEQLQLEYNKLRQQSITTELLDIVGGQARD
;
A
#
# COMPACT_ATOMS: atom_id res chain seq x y z
N SER A 1 7.03 -6.21 -2.85
CA SER A 1 6.66 -6.31 -1.42
C SER A 1 5.62 -5.24 -1.14
N ALA A 2 4.46 -5.60 -0.60
CA ALA A 2 3.34 -4.70 -0.34
C ALA A 2 3.70 -3.49 0.57
N GLY A 3 4.79 -3.56 1.29
CA GLY A 3 5.25 -2.50 2.20
C GLY A 3 6.19 -1.45 1.60
N ARG A 4 6.51 -1.54 0.31
CA ARG A 4 7.47 -0.62 -0.31
C ARG A 4 6.94 -0.12 -1.65
N GLN A 5 6.57 1.15 -1.67
CA GLN A 5 6.17 1.83 -2.91
C GLN A 5 7.37 2.55 -3.52
N ARG A 6 7.48 2.48 -4.83
CA ARG A 6 8.48 3.20 -5.62
C ARG A 6 7.80 3.77 -6.85
N ALA A 7 7.98 5.05 -7.08
CA ALA A 7 7.58 5.65 -8.33
C ALA A 7 8.44 5.08 -9.48
N VAL A 8 7.79 4.63 -10.53
CA VAL A 8 8.41 4.11 -11.75
C VAL A 8 7.91 4.96 -12.90
N ALA A 9 8.79 5.29 -13.84
CA ALA A 9 8.45 5.97 -15.08
C ALA A 9 8.80 5.05 -16.24
N ASP A 10 7.78 4.61 -16.95
CA ASP A 10 7.93 3.76 -18.13
C ASP A 10 7.76 4.58 -19.40
N VAL A 11 8.61 4.29 -20.38
CA VAL A 11 8.59 4.97 -21.67
C VAL A 11 7.58 4.27 -22.57
N LEU A 12 6.44 4.94 -22.82
CA LEU A 12 5.42 4.41 -23.72
C LEU A 12 5.77 4.57 -25.21
N LEU A 13 6.46 5.66 -25.55
CA LEU A 13 6.86 5.98 -26.94
C LEU A 13 8.27 6.59 -26.95
N PRO A 14 9.13 6.21 -27.95
CA PRO A 14 8.89 5.20 -28.98
C PRO A 14 8.85 3.78 -28.43
N VAL A 15 8.05 2.91 -29.04
CA VAL A 15 8.00 1.48 -28.67
C VAL A 15 9.35 0.85 -29.02
N ASN A 16 10.03 0.29 -28.03
CA ASN A 16 11.29 -0.39 -28.23
C ASN A 16 11.05 -1.87 -28.59
N PRO A 17 11.35 -2.31 -29.82
CA PRO A 17 11.14 -3.71 -30.19
C PRO A 17 11.92 -4.71 -29.35
N ALA A 18 13.09 -4.34 -28.86
CA ALA A 18 13.90 -5.22 -28.00
C ALA A 18 13.24 -5.45 -26.63
N ALA A 19 12.55 -4.46 -26.09
CA ALA A 19 11.81 -4.61 -24.84
C ALA A 19 10.57 -5.51 -25.00
N LEU A 20 9.93 -5.49 -26.18
CA LEU A 20 8.79 -6.35 -26.49
C LEU A 20 9.20 -7.79 -26.75
N ALA A 21 10.40 -8.02 -27.25
CA ALA A 21 10.89 -9.35 -27.59
C ALA A 21 11.10 -10.26 -26.36
N GLY A 22 11.30 -9.69 -25.14
CA GLY A 22 11.58 -10.46 -23.94
C GLY A 22 12.85 -11.31 -24.04
N ASP A 23 13.33 -11.80 -22.92
CA ASP A 23 14.55 -12.62 -22.83
C ASP A 23 14.43 -14.02 -23.51
N GLY A 24 13.24 -14.41 -23.97
CA GLY A 24 12.96 -15.73 -24.54
C GLY A 24 12.56 -15.73 -26.01
N ALA A 25 12.49 -14.57 -26.67
CA ALA A 25 12.21 -14.50 -28.07
C ALA A 25 13.48 -14.83 -28.90
N ALA A 26 13.89 -16.09 -28.88
CA ALA A 26 14.66 -16.63 -29.99
C ALA A 26 13.85 -16.32 -31.24
N ALA A 27 14.39 -15.47 -32.11
CA ALA A 27 13.73 -15.09 -33.34
C ALA A 27 13.27 -16.37 -34.06
N SER A 28 11.95 -16.63 -33.96
CA SER A 28 11.38 -17.76 -34.68
C SER A 28 11.55 -17.44 -36.15
N ASN A 29 12.45 -18.16 -36.78
CA ASN A 29 12.75 -17.98 -38.21
C ASN A 29 11.61 -18.54 -39.09
N LYS A 30 10.40 -18.70 -38.53
CA LYS A 30 9.22 -19.15 -39.24
C LYS A 30 8.60 -17.98 -39.98
N PRO A 31 8.39 -18.08 -41.29
CA PRO A 31 7.71 -17.05 -42.04
C PRO A 31 6.24 -16.99 -41.57
N TYR A 32 5.82 -15.84 -41.04
CA TYR A 32 4.42 -15.57 -40.76
C TYR A 32 3.75 -14.97 -41.99
N ILE A 33 2.51 -15.42 -42.26
CA ILE A 33 1.66 -14.82 -43.28
C ILE A 33 0.84 -13.74 -42.58
N TYR A 34 0.95 -12.51 -43.08
CA TYR A 34 0.20 -11.37 -42.55
C TYR A 34 -0.97 -11.03 -43.46
N GLU A 35 -2.17 -11.00 -42.96
CA GLU A 35 -3.38 -10.62 -43.68
C GLU A 35 -4.09 -9.47 -42.97
N PRO A 36 -4.40 -8.35 -43.63
CA PRO A 36 -4.13 -8.06 -45.06
C PRO A 36 -2.66 -7.73 -45.36
N ASP A 37 -1.95 -7.05 -44.47
CA ASP A 37 -0.53 -6.71 -44.56
C ASP A 37 0.04 -6.31 -43.20
N ALA A 38 1.35 -6.40 -43.03
CA ALA A 38 2.02 -6.10 -41.76
C ALA A 38 1.82 -4.65 -41.29
N ALA A 39 1.74 -3.68 -42.21
CA ALA A 39 1.59 -2.27 -41.86
C ALA A 39 0.19 -1.96 -41.31
N THR A 40 -0.85 -2.58 -41.87
CA THR A 40 -2.23 -2.44 -41.41
C THR A 40 -2.39 -3.08 -40.05
N ILE A 41 -1.83 -4.27 -39.81
CA ILE A 41 -1.83 -4.94 -38.52
C ILE A 41 -1.13 -4.07 -37.47
N PHE A 42 0.05 -3.54 -37.79
CA PHE A 42 0.82 -2.69 -36.87
C PHE A 42 0.06 -1.42 -36.47
N ARG A 43 -0.62 -0.77 -37.44
CA ARG A 43 -1.44 0.42 -37.19
C ARG A 43 -2.60 0.14 -36.23
N THR A 44 -3.11 -1.09 -36.20
CA THR A 44 -4.18 -1.51 -35.30
C THR A 44 -3.62 -1.92 -33.95
N LEU A 45 -2.52 -2.65 -33.92
CA LEU A 45 -1.93 -3.17 -32.67
C LEU A 45 -1.28 -2.09 -31.82
N LEU A 46 -0.66 -1.06 -32.42
CA LEU A 46 0.03 -0.03 -31.69
C LEU A 46 -0.88 0.74 -30.73
N PRO A 47 -2.04 1.26 -31.14
CA PRO A 47 -2.99 1.88 -30.20
C PRO A 47 -3.50 0.92 -29.14
N MET A 48 -3.74 -0.35 -29.47
CA MET A 48 -4.18 -1.36 -28.51
C MET A 48 -3.09 -1.63 -27.46
N HIS A 49 -1.83 -1.72 -27.87
CA HIS A 49 -0.71 -1.87 -26.94
C HIS A 49 -0.58 -0.69 -26.00
N LEU A 50 -0.69 0.54 -26.50
CA LEU A 50 -0.66 1.74 -25.67
C LEU A 50 -1.80 1.78 -24.68
N LEU A 51 -3.01 1.41 -25.13
CA LEU A 51 -4.19 1.35 -24.24
C LEU A 51 -3.98 0.30 -23.14
N ALA A 52 -3.50 -0.89 -23.49
CA ALA A 52 -3.22 -1.94 -22.51
C ALA A 52 -2.18 -1.50 -21.48
N SER A 53 -1.07 -0.89 -21.92
CA SER A 53 -0.02 -0.38 -21.03
C SER A 53 -0.53 0.70 -20.09
N LEU A 54 -1.41 1.58 -20.55
CA LEU A 54 -2.05 2.58 -19.70
C LEU A 54 -3.01 1.93 -18.68
N GLN A 55 -3.79 0.94 -19.10
CA GLN A 55 -4.69 0.21 -18.19
C GLN A 55 -3.91 -0.50 -17.09
N ASP A 56 -2.80 -1.15 -17.44
CA ASP A 56 -1.92 -1.80 -16.47
C ASP A 56 -1.34 -0.80 -15.47
N ALA A 57 -0.84 0.34 -15.95
CA ALA A 57 -0.31 1.40 -15.07
C ALA A 57 -1.38 1.95 -14.10
N PHE A 58 -2.62 2.14 -14.57
CA PHE A 58 -3.73 2.53 -13.70
C PHE A 58 -4.09 1.45 -12.68
N ALA A 59 -4.11 0.19 -13.09
CA ALA A 59 -4.41 -0.93 -12.20
C ALA A 59 -3.34 -1.07 -11.11
N GLU A 60 -2.06 -0.99 -11.47
CA GLU A 60 -0.94 -1.01 -10.52
C GLU A 60 -0.98 0.16 -9.55
N ASN A 61 -1.26 1.37 -10.05
CA ASN A 61 -1.38 2.55 -9.20
C ASN A 61 -2.51 2.40 -8.17
N ARG A 62 -3.69 1.93 -8.58
CA ARG A 62 -4.80 1.66 -7.67
C ARG A 62 -4.49 0.55 -6.66
N ALA A 63 -3.87 -0.53 -7.11
CA ALA A 63 -3.45 -1.62 -6.22
C ALA A 63 -2.43 -1.13 -5.18
N SER A 64 -1.45 -0.35 -5.61
CA SER A 64 -0.44 0.26 -4.74
C SER A 64 -1.05 1.21 -3.72
N GLU A 65 -1.98 2.07 -4.14
CA GLU A 65 -2.70 2.99 -3.24
C GLU A 65 -3.50 2.22 -2.18
N GLN A 66 -4.23 1.17 -2.58
CA GLN A 66 -5.00 0.36 -1.63
C GLN A 66 -4.08 -0.40 -0.65
N ALA A 67 -2.97 -0.94 -1.13
CA ALA A 67 -1.99 -1.59 -0.27
C ALA A 67 -1.41 -0.62 0.78
N ALA A 68 -1.05 0.60 0.37
CA ALA A 68 -0.58 1.63 1.29
C ALA A 68 -1.64 2.01 2.33
N ARG A 69 -2.89 2.14 1.89
CA ARG A 69 -4.02 2.45 2.79
C ARG A 69 -4.21 1.37 3.84
N VAL A 70 -4.19 0.10 3.44
CA VAL A 70 -4.30 -1.03 4.38
C VAL A 70 -3.18 -0.99 5.42
N MET A 71 -1.93 -0.78 4.99
CA MET A 71 -0.79 -0.70 5.90
C MET A 71 -0.89 0.50 6.86
N ALA A 72 -1.31 1.66 6.36
CA ALA A 72 -1.51 2.84 7.20
C ALA A 72 -2.62 2.61 8.25
N MET A 73 -3.73 1.98 7.85
CA MET A 73 -4.82 1.64 8.76
C MET A 73 -4.40 0.62 9.81
N GLN A 74 -3.58 -0.36 9.43
CA GLN A 74 -3.03 -1.35 10.35
C GLN A 74 -2.12 -0.69 11.39
N ALA A 75 -1.20 0.16 10.96
CA ALA A 75 -0.34 0.93 11.84
C ALA A 75 -1.13 1.86 12.79
N ALA A 76 -2.17 2.51 12.28
CA ALA A 76 -3.06 3.35 13.08
C ALA A 76 -3.81 2.52 14.15
N SER A 77 -4.31 1.34 13.79
CA SER A 77 -4.97 0.43 14.73
C SER A 77 -4.03 -0.05 15.84
N ASP A 78 -2.80 -0.41 15.48
CA ASP A 78 -1.80 -0.84 16.47
C ASP A 78 -1.40 0.30 17.40
N ASN A 79 -1.25 1.51 16.89
CA ASN A 79 -0.97 2.70 17.71
C ASN A 79 -2.15 3.04 18.65
N ALA A 80 -3.39 2.94 18.15
CA ALA A 80 -4.58 3.15 18.98
C ALA A 80 -4.67 2.13 20.12
N ARG A 81 -4.34 0.87 19.87
CA ARG A 81 -4.32 -0.17 20.90
C ARG A 81 -3.28 0.11 21.98
N LYS A 82 -2.06 0.52 21.59
CA LYS A 82 -1.01 0.91 22.54
C LYS A 82 -1.41 2.11 23.38
N LEU A 83 -2.05 3.10 22.78
CA LEU A 83 -2.55 4.27 23.50
C LEU A 83 -3.63 3.88 24.52
N LEU A 84 -4.53 2.99 24.14
CA LEU A 84 -5.58 2.49 25.04
C LEU A 84 -4.99 1.75 26.25
N GLU A 85 -3.98 0.92 26.04
CA GLU A 85 -3.26 0.24 27.13
C GLU A 85 -2.58 1.25 28.08
N GLN A 86 -1.93 2.28 27.52
CA GLN A 86 -1.32 3.33 28.33
C GLN A 86 -2.34 4.11 29.15
N LEU A 87 -3.46 4.51 28.55
CA LEU A 87 -4.52 5.21 29.25
C LEU A 87 -5.15 4.34 30.35
N GLN A 88 -5.27 3.05 30.14
CA GLN A 88 -5.79 2.12 31.13
C GLN A 88 -4.86 1.97 32.33
N LEU A 89 -3.55 1.93 32.11
CA LEU A 89 -2.56 1.95 33.19
C LEU A 89 -2.61 3.26 33.97
N GLU A 90 -2.68 4.37 33.29
CA GLU A 90 -2.76 5.70 33.91
C GLU A 90 -4.05 5.87 34.72
N TYR A 91 -5.18 5.46 34.18
CA TYR A 91 -6.45 5.44 34.90
C TYR A 91 -6.38 4.59 36.20
N ASN A 92 -5.83 3.38 36.12
CA ASN A 92 -5.69 2.52 37.30
C ASN A 92 -4.77 3.15 38.34
N LYS A 93 -3.68 3.81 37.95
CA LYS A 93 -2.79 4.55 38.83
C LYS A 93 -3.49 5.71 39.53
N LEU A 94 -4.22 6.52 38.78
CA LEU A 94 -5.00 7.63 39.33
C LEU A 94 -6.08 7.14 40.31
N ARG A 95 -6.77 6.07 39.95
CA ARG A 95 -7.76 5.45 40.84
C ARG A 95 -7.16 4.99 42.18
N GLN A 96 -5.98 4.33 42.12
CA GLN A 96 -5.27 3.91 43.33
C GLN A 96 -4.85 5.11 44.18
N GLN A 97 -4.34 6.18 43.54
CA GLN A 97 -3.99 7.41 44.25
C GLN A 97 -5.20 8.07 44.91
N SER A 98 -6.34 8.15 44.23
CA SER A 98 -7.59 8.68 44.79
C SER A 98 -8.03 7.88 46.02
N ILE A 99 -8.07 6.55 45.90
CA ILE A 99 -8.44 5.66 47.03
C ILE A 99 -7.48 5.85 48.21
N THR A 100 -6.17 5.96 47.95
CA THR A 100 -5.17 6.15 49.00
C THR A 100 -5.34 7.49 49.69
N THR A 101 -5.62 8.55 48.93
CA THR A 101 -5.87 9.88 49.49
C THR A 101 -7.14 9.88 50.37
N GLU A 102 -8.22 9.30 49.89
CA GLU A 102 -9.48 9.17 50.64
C GLU A 102 -9.29 8.39 51.95
N LEU A 103 -8.51 7.29 51.92
CA LEU A 103 -8.19 6.53 53.13
C LEU A 103 -7.35 7.34 54.10
N LEU A 104 -6.35 8.11 53.64
CA LEU A 104 -5.53 8.97 54.49
C LEU A 104 -6.34 10.10 55.10
N ASP A 105 -7.29 10.68 54.38
CA ASP A 105 -8.19 11.71 54.89
C ASP A 105 -9.11 11.17 56.00
N ILE A 106 -9.62 9.94 55.86
CA ILE A 106 -10.44 9.29 56.89
C ILE A 106 -9.61 8.99 58.14
N VAL A 107 -8.41 8.42 57.98
CA VAL A 107 -7.53 8.09 59.12
C VAL A 107 -6.99 9.37 59.78
N GLY A 108 -6.65 10.40 59.02
CA GLY A 108 -6.21 11.69 59.54
C GLY A 108 -7.32 12.47 60.24
N GLY A 109 -8.58 12.28 59.84
CA GLY A 109 -9.75 12.86 60.51
C GLY A 109 -10.03 12.23 61.86
N GLN A 110 -9.81 10.91 62.05
CA GLN A 110 -9.96 10.22 63.34
C GLN A 110 -8.88 10.54 64.37
N ALA A 111 -7.73 11.04 63.97
CA ALA A 111 -6.64 11.40 64.88
C ALA A 111 -6.80 12.80 65.51
N ARG A 112 -7.90 13.49 65.25
CA ARG A 112 -8.16 14.87 65.73
C ARG A 112 -9.25 14.98 66.80
N ASP A 113 -9.87 13.87 67.15
CA ASP A 113 -10.77 13.71 68.32
C ASP A 113 -10.01 13.00 69.46
#